data_10390c4ef30c29c9faf9b42382139bfd
#
_entry.id   10390c4ef30c29c9faf9b42382139bfd
#
_cell.length_a   1.000
_cell.length_b   1.000
_cell.length_c   1.000
_cell.angle_alpha   90.00
_cell.angle_beta   90.00
_cell.angle_gamma   90.00
#
_symmetry.space_group_name_H-M   'P 1'
#
loop_
_entity.id
_entity.type
_entity.pdbx_description
1 polymer ?
#
loop_
_entity_poly.entity_id
_entity_poly.type
_entity_poly.pdbx_seq_one_letter_code
_entity_poly.pdbx_strand_id
1 'polypeptide(L)'
;MKNNKEPNEEKTMFISLRAIDEYLETNIVKPTETATARGFVSWGKNNDFPDYLLDLRENVSTLRALEDGLRDYIAGDGVEVWYPQFEDQVNQKGQTLEDIMGYIAEDIAVYGGFALNILRNRVGGVAEIYYLPFFNIRVSEDLQTVYYAQDWGKTFGRVKYMEYPAFNPSDLTQYSSIFYYKNSHGLSVYPQPVYSSALISCETEKLINHFHLNSINNNFNGSYIINFNSGKPNQTQKEEIEDHFYDKYTGPENASRPVLCFNDSKDNETTIAKIDSEDYGERYKTLSERTKQELFTAFRAVPNLFGIMTETTGFSEQEFSESFKLFNRTMVRPIQKSISRCFDKILGKDWGRIKPFTINFGEEE
;
A
#
# COMPACT_ATOMS: atom_id res chain seq x y z
N MET A 1 7.40 45.04 -56.60
CA MET A 1 7.87 44.54 -55.29
C MET A 1 6.64 44.36 -54.41
N LYS A 2 6.15 43.13 -54.28
CA LYS A 2 5.00 42.80 -53.43
C LYS A 2 5.58 42.35 -52.08
N ASN A 3 5.34 43.11 -51.03
CA ASN A 3 5.62 42.72 -49.67
C ASN A 3 4.55 41.69 -49.26
N ASN A 4 4.92 40.41 -49.23
CA ASN A 4 4.19 39.41 -48.50
C ASN A 4 4.49 39.56 -47.02
N LYS A 5 3.58 40.16 -46.27
CA LYS A 5 3.53 39.98 -44.82
C LYS A 5 2.91 38.60 -44.59
N GLU A 6 3.72 37.66 -44.08
CA GLU A 6 3.23 36.44 -43.51
C GLU A 6 2.34 36.75 -42.31
N PRO A 7 1.20 36.07 -42.14
CA PRO A 7 0.37 36.28 -40.97
C PRO A 7 1.14 35.77 -39.76
N ASN A 8 1.29 36.63 -38.77
CA ASN A 8 1.81 36.29 -37.45
C ASN A 8 0.88 35.23 -36.85
N GLU A 9 1.28 33.97 -36.88
CA GLU A 9 0.64 32.91 -36.13
C GLU A 9 0.77 33.29 -34.65
N GLU A 10 -0.32 33.75 -34.06
CA GLU A 10 -0.46 33.84 -32.62
C GLU A 10 -0.39 32.43 -32.06
N LYS A 11 0.81 31.98 -31.65
CA LYS A 11 0.99 30.77 -30.89
C LYS A 11 0.29 30.97 -29.56
N THR A 12 -0.94 30.48 -29.46
CA THR A 12 -1.64 30.31 -28.19
C THR A 12 -0.81 29.29 -27.39
N MET A 13 -0.20 29.73 -26.32
CA MET A 13 0.62 28.89 -25.47
C MET A 13 -0.32 28.10 -24.55
N PHE A 14 -0.48 26.82 -24.82
CA PHE A 14 -1.13 25.90 -23.89
C PHE A 14 -0.10 25.40 -22.88
N ILE A 15 -0.31 25.73 -21.62
CA ILE A 15 0.40 25.08 -20.52
C ILE A 15 -0.21 23.68 -20.40
N SER A 16 0.47 22.68 -20.91
CA SER A 16 0.04 21.29 -20.72
C SER A 16 0.25 20.91 -19.26
N LEU A 17 -0.85 20.59 -18.59
CA LEU A 17 -0.81 20.06 -17.24
C LEU A 17 -0.19 18.65 -17.24
N ARG A 18 1.14 18.55 -17.18
CA ARG A 18 1.89 17.31 -16.98
C ARG A 18 1.76 16.76 -15.55
N ALA A 19 1.03 17.48 -14.69
CA ALA A 19 1.02 17.26 -13.24
C ALA A 19 0.60 15.84 -12.81
N ILE A 20 -0.27 15.16 -13.57
CA ILE A 20 -0.74 13.82 -13.17
C ILE A 20 0.35 12.77 -13.43
N ASP A 21 1.00 12.80 -14.59
CA ASP A 21 2.04 11.83 -14.91
C ASP A 21 3.24 11.98 -13.98
N GLU A 22 3.64 13.21 -13.70
CA GLU A 22 4.74 13.54 -12.79
C GLU A 22 4.40 13.16 -11.34
N TYR A 23 3.16 13.38 -10.89
CA TYR A 23 2.69 12.95 -9.58
C TYR A 23 2.74 11.43 -9.44
N LEU A 24 2.21 10.69 -10.42
CA LEU A 24 2.21 9.23 -10.41
C LEU A 24 3.63 8.65 -10.47
N GLU A 25 4.52 9.25 -11.26
CA GLU A 25 5.93 8.83 -11.31
C GLU A 25 6.69 9.11 -10.01
N THR A 26 6.31 10.15 -9.28
CA THR A 26 7.01 10.59 -8.07
C THR A 26 6.47 9.88 -6.82
N ASN A 27 5.16 9.63 -6.74
CA ASN A 27 4.51 9.13 -5.52
C ASN A 27 4.23 7.62 -5.53
N ILE A 28 4.09 6.99 -6.70
CA ILE A 28 3.97 5.53 -6.75
C ILE A 28 5.34 4.90 -6.61
N VAL A 29 5.61 4.34 -5.44
CA VAL A 29 6.84 3.57 -5.20
C VAL A 29 6.68 2.19 -5.84
N LYS A 30 7.58 1.88 -6.79
CA LYS A 30 7.61 0.56 -7.44
C LYS A 30 8.41 -0.43 -6.59
N PRO A 31 8.00 -1.70 -6.51
CA PRO A 31 8.73 -2.74 -5.78
C PRO A 31 10.01 -3.17 -6.54
N THR A 32 10.87 -2.20 -6.87
CA THR A 32 12.15 -2.48 -7.50
C THR A 32 13.12 -3.11 -6.52
N GLU A 33 13.90 -4.06 -6.97
CA GLU A 33 14.90 -4.77 -6.18
C GLU A 33 16.29 -4.43 -6.69
N THR A 34 17.16 -3.93 -5.83
CA THR A 34 18.53 -3.57 -6.20
C THR A 34 19.49 -4.08 -5.13
N ALA A 35 20.43 -4.92 -5.54
CA ALA A 35 21.48 -5.38 -4.64
C ALA A 35 22.35 -4.20 -4.19
N THR A 36 22.60 -4.13 -2.89
CA THR A 36 23.42 -3.07 -2.30
C THR A 36 24.84 -3.57 -2.01
N ALA A 37 25.80 -2.65 -1.97
CA ALA A 37 27.19 -2.98 -1.57
C ALA A 37 27.28 -3.52 -0.13
N ARG A 38 26.20 -3.45 0.65
CA ARG A 38 26.11 -3.94 2.04
C ARG A 38 25.60 -5.38 2.14
N GLY A 39 25.32 -6.03 1.02
CA GLY A 39 24.88 -7.42 0.94
C GLY A 39 23.38 -7.64 0.96
N PHE A 40 22.56 -6.68 1.38
CA PHE A 40 21.12 -6.80 1.29
C PHE A 40 20.58 -6.23 -0.03
N VAL A 41 19.42 -6.70 -0.44
CA VAL A 41 18.67 -6.17 -1.57
C VAL A 41 17.73 -5.06 -1.05
N SER A 42 17.75 -3.88 -1.68
CA SER A 42 16.80 -2.82 -1.35
C SER A 42 15.39 -3.18 -1.84
N TRP A 43 14.38 -2.81 -1.08
CA TRP A 43 12.97 -3.00 -1.43
C TRP A 43 12.33 -1.66 -1.77
N GLY A 44 12.18 -1.39 -3.07
CA GLY A 44 11.91 -0.06 -3.61
C GLY A 44 13.18 0.70 -3.99
N LYS A 45 13.06 1.74 -4.81
CA LYS A 45 14.19 2.54 -5.32
C LYS A 45 15.06 3.11 -4.20
N ASN A 46 14.42 3.59 -3.13
CA ASN A 46 15.07 4.17 -1.96
C ASN A 46 14.97 3.25 -0.72
N ASN A 47 14.70 1.97 -0.93
CA ASN A 47 14.41 1.01 0.14
C ASN A 47 13.15 1.34 0.97
N ASP A 48 12.18 1.98 0.36
CA ASP A 48 11.02 2.66 0.92
C ASP A 48 9.66 2.01 0.56
N PHE A 49 9.67 0.90 -0.19
CA PHE A 49 8.42 0.25 -0.59
C PHE A 49 7.56 -0.24 0.59
N PRO A 50 8.11 -0.81 1.69
CA PRO A 50 7.30 -1.15 2.86
C PRO A 50 6.66 0.06 3.55
N ASP A 51 7.38 1.19 3.63
CA ASP A 51 6.85 2.43 4.20
C ASP A 51 5.72 2.99 3.33
N TYR A 52 5.86 2.87 2.01
CA TYR A 52 4.82 3.23 1.06
C TYR A 52 3.53 2.40 1.24
N LEU A 53 3.65 1.08 1.45
CA LEU A 53 2.48 0.24 1.72
C LEU A 53 1.78 0.63 3.03
N LEU A 54 2.54 0.97 4.06
CA LEU A 54 1.98 1.48 5.32
C LEU A 54 1.29 2.83 5.14
N ASP A 55 1.88 3.75 4.38
CA ASP A 55 1.26 5.04 4.06
C ASP A 55 -0.08 4.86 3.32
N LEU A 56 -0.15 3.92 2.36
CA LEU A 56 -1.41 3.58 1.70
C LEU A 56 -2.45 3.02 2.69
N ARG A 57 -2.04 2.10 3.56
CA ARG A 57 -2.90 1.52 4.59
C ARG A 57 -3.48 2.60 5.53
N GLU A 58 -2.69 3.60 5.89
CA GLU A 58 -3.11 4.69 6.77
C GLU A 58 -4.06 5.68 6.10
N ASN A 59 -3.90 5.90 4.79
CA ASN A 59 -4.62 6.95 4.05
C ASN A 59 -5.77 6.44 3.18
N VAL A 60 -5.89 5.11 2.96
CA VAL A 60 -6.91 4.48 2.11
C VAL A 60 -7.78 3.56 2.94
N SER A 61 -8.94 4.05 3.35
CA SER A 61 -9.85 3.34 4.26
C SER A 61 -10.34 2.00 3.71
N THR A 62 -10.60 1.94 2.41
CA THR A 62 -11.03 0.70 1.74
C THR A 62 -9.94 -0.35 1.76
N LEU A 63 -8.68 0.04 1.51
CA LEU A 63 -7.53 -0.86 1.59
C LEU A 63 -7.39 -1.43 3.00
N ARG A 64 -7.39 -0.55 4.01
CA ARG A 64 -7.26 -0.97 5.41
C ARG A 64 -8.35 -1.96 5.83
N ALA A 65 -9.61 -1.69 5.46
CA ALA A 65 -10.71 -2.59 5.77
C ALA A 65 -10.53 -3.98 5.14
N LEU A 66 -10.04 -4.04 3.89
CA LEU A 66 -9.76 -5.30 3.20
C LEU A 66 -8.58 -6.06 3.80
N GLU A 67 -7.51 -5.36 4.20
CA GLU A 67 -6.35 -5.97 4.87
C GLU A 67 -6.72 -6.50 6.25
N ASP A 68 -7.43 -5.70 7.06
CA ASP A 68 -7.88 -6.11 8.40
C ASP A 68 -8.84 -7.30 8.32
N GLY A 69 -9.81 -7.28 7.40
CA GLY A 69 -10.69 -8.42 7.19
C GLY A 69 -9.97 -9.66 6.68
N LEU A 70 -9.02 -9.51 5.76
CA LEU A 70 -8.20 -10.64 5.30
C LEU A 70 -7.35 -11.23 6.44
N ARG A 71 -6.75 -10.36 7.30
CA ARG A 71 -6.05 -10.78 8.51
C ARG A 71 -6.95 -11.65 9.40
N ASP A 72 -8.16 -11.19 9.69
CA ASP A 72 -9.09 -11.88 10.59
C ASP A 72 -9.50 -13.24 10.02
N TYR A 73 -9.81 -13.31 8.73
CA TYR A 73 -10.10 -14.58 8.06
C TYR A 73 -8.90 -15.54 8.04
N ILE A 74 -7.67 -15.04 7.87
CA ILE A 74 -6.44 -15.86 7.88
C ILE A 74 -6.17 -16.39 9.32
N ALA A 75 -6.29 -15.52 10.32
CA ALA A 75 -6.10 -15.91 11.73
C ALA A 75 -7.12 -16.97 12.14
N GLY A 76 -8.35 -16.90 11.61
CA GLY A 76 -9.40 -17.86 11.88
C GLY A 76 -9.88 -17.80 13.33
N ASP A 77 -10.41 -18.92 13.83
CA ASP A 77 -10.89 -19.07 15.23
C ASP A 77 -9.74 -19.49 16.17
N GLY A 78 -8.50 -19.08 15.84
CA GLY A 78 -7.32 -19.34 16.64
C GLY A 78 -6.51 -20.54 16.18
N VAL A 79 -5.63 -21.01 17.06
CA VAL A 79 -4.66 -22.09 16.79
C VAL A 79 -4.86 -23.22 17.81
N GLU A 80 -4.97 -24.44 17.33
CA GLU A 80 -4.87 -25.61 18.18
C GLU A 80 -3.42 -26.09 18.20
N VAL A 81 -2.79 -26.05 19.36
CA VAL A 81 -1.37 -26.40 19.56
C VAL A 81 -1.28 -27.80 20.11
N TRP A 82 -0.50 -28.68 19.46
CA TRP A 82 -0.25 -30.04 19.94
C TRP A 82 1.20 -30.23 20.42
N TYR A 83 1.99 -29.18 20.36
CA TYR A 83 3.36 -29.16 20.82
C TYR A 83 3.38 -28.72 22.30
N PRO A 84 3.56 -29.64 23.28
CA PRO A 84 3.34 -29.32 24.70
C PRO A 84 4.17 -28.14 25.21
N GLN A 85 5.35 -27.94 24.64
CA GLN A 85 6.24 -26.82 24.99
C GLN A 85 5.64 -25.44 24.66
N PHE A 86 4.72 -25.37 23.70
CA PHE A 86 4.13 -24.12 23.18
C PHE A 86 2.64 -24.01 23.47
N GLU A 87 2.13 -24.83 24.38
CA GLU A 87 0.69 -24.81 24.75
C GLU A 87 0.32 -23.47 25.39
N ASP A 88 1.16 -22.98 26.34
CA ASP A 88 0.86 -21.73 27.06
C ASP A 88 1.56 -20.52 26.44
N GLN A 89 2.80 -20.66 25.99
CA GLN A 89 3.60 -19.56 25.43
C GLN A 89 4.70 -20.05 24.49
N VAL A 90 5.05 -19.24 23.50
CA VAL A 90 6.09 -19.59 22.52
C VAL A 90 7.40 -18.82 22.74
N ASN A 91 7.43 -17.89 23.69
CA ASN A 91 8.63 -17.10 24.00
C ASN A 91 8.56 -16.47 25.40
N GLN A 92 9.69 -15.90 25.85
CA GLN A 92 9.80 -15.27 27.18
C GLN A 92 8.99 -13.97 27.33
N LYS A 93 8.41 -13.44 26.25
CA LYS A 93 7.48 -12.31 26.33
C LYS A 93 6.07 -12.75 26.73
N GLY A 94 5.82 -14.03 26.90
CA GLY A 94 4.52 -14.58 27.22
C GLY A 94 3.54 -14.57 26.04
N GLN A 95 4.05 -14.48 24.80
CA GLN A 95 3.21 -14.56 23.62
C GLN A 95 2.79 -16.01 23.34
N THR A 96 1.56 -16.19 22.95
CA THR A 96 1.00 -17.46 22.50
C THR A 96 1.27 -17.69 21.01
N LEU A 97 1.08 -18.90 20.52
CA LEU A 97 1.16 -19.18 19.09
C LEU A 97 0.05 -18.46 18.31
N GLU A 98 -1.08 -18.21 18.96
CA GLU A 98 -2.21 -17.44 18.41
C GLU A 98 -1.83 -15.96 18.21
N ASP A 99 -1.14 -15.33 19.17
CA ASP A 99 -0.61 -13.97 19.00
C ASP A 99 0.34 -13.88 17.79
N ILE A 100 1.25 -14.85 17.68
CA ILE A 100 2.18 -14.92 16.55
C ILE A 100 1.41 -15.10 15.22
N MET A 101 0.36 -15.90 15.21
CA MET A 101 -0.48 -16.11 14.03
C MET A 101 -1.19 -14.83 13.61
N GLY A 102 -1.70 -14.05 14.57
CA GLY A 102 -2.31 -12.73 14.28
C GLY A 102 -1.34 -11.79 13.57
N TYR A 103 -0.09 -11.69 14.06
CA TYR A 103 0.95 -10.87 13.40
C TYR A 103 1.34 -11.40 12.02
N ILE A 104 1.44 -12.74 11.85
CA ILE A 104 1.72 -13.36 10.55
C ILE A 104 0.60 -13.04 9.57
N ALA A 105 -0.66 -13.13 10.00
CA ALA A 105 -1.82 -12.87 9.18
C ALA A 105 -1.85 -11.40 8.70
N GLU A 106 -1.50 -10.46 9.60
CA GLU A 106 -1.37 -9.04 9.25
C GLU A 106 -0.24 -8.78 8.23
N ASP A 107 0.96 -9.31 8.48
CA ASP A 107 2.08 -9.16 7.55
C ASP A 107 1.80 -9.76 6.16
N ILE A 108 1.08 -10.88 6.11
CA ILE A 108 0.66 -11.49 4.85
C ILE A 108 -0.37 -10.60 4.13
N ALA A 109 -1.32 -10.03 4.86
CA ALA A 109 -2.32 -9.16 4.26
C ALA A 109 -1.69 -7.89 3.68
N VAL A 110 -0.74 -7.27 4.40
CA VAL A 110 -0.10 -6.01 4.02
C VAL A 110 1.03 -6.21 3.01
N TYR A 111 1.93 -7.17 3.27
CA TYR A 111 3.17 -7.32 2.49
C TYR A 111 3.20 -8.58 1.61
N GLY A 112 2.41 -9.60 1.95
CA GLY A 112 2.44 -10.90 1.29
C GLY A 112 3.52 -11.84 1.81
N GLY A 113 4.12 -11.56 2.96
CA GLY A 113 5.17 -12.38 3.58
C GLY A 113 5.26 -12.14 5.08
N PHE A 114 6.08 -12.91 5.77
CA PHE A 114 6.34 -12.72 7.21
C PHE A 114 7.73 -13.22 7.60
N ALA A 115 8.20 -12.82 8.77
CA ALA A 115 9.47 -13.26 9.33
C ALA A 115 9.36 -13.60 10.82
N LEU A 116 10.03 -14.70 11.21
CA LEU A 116 10.08 -15.17 12.57
C LEU A 116 11.54 -15.40 12.98
N ASN A 117 11.94 -14.95 14.15
CA ASN A 117 13.20 -15.34 14.73
C ASN A 117 13.01 -16.63 15.52
N ILE A 118 13.74 -17.65 15.14
CA ILE A 118 13.70 -18.99 15.73
C ILE A 118 14.95 -19.18 16.57
N LEU A 119 14.76 -19.36 17.87
CA LEU A 119 15.82 -19.72 18.80
C LEU A 119 15.83 -21.21 19.04
N ARG A 120 17.03 -21.81 19.01
CA ARG A 120 17.23 -23.23 19.28
C ARG A 120 17.86 -23.46 20.64
N ASN A 121 17.52 -24.58 21.25
CA ASN A 121 18.21 -25.08 22.45
C ASN A 121 19.53 -25.77 22.07
N ARG A 122 20.30 -26.21 23.09
CA ARG A 122 21.59 -26.84 22.91
C ARG A 122 21.57 -28.18 22.16
N VAL A 123 20.40 -28.83 22.09
CA VAL A 123 20.22 -30.10 21.35
C VAL A 123 19.61 -29.88 19.96
N GLY A 124 19.46 -28.61 19.54
CA GLY A 124 19.00 -28.23 18.20
C GLY A 124 17.48 -28.14 18.07
N GLY A 125 16.69 -28.44 19.11
CA GLY A 125 15.25 -28.25 19.11
C GLY A 125 14.87 -26.76 19.14
N VAL A 126 13.71 -26.42 18.60
CA VAL A 126 13.17 -25.06 18.69
C VAL A 126 12.78 -24.77 20.15
N ALA A 127 13.37 -23.73 20.72
CA ALA A 127 13.12 -23.31 22.10
C ALA A 127 12.13 -22.17 22.18
N GLU A 128 12.25 -21.20 21.28
CA GLU A 128 11.41 -19.99 21.28
C GLU A 128 11.18 -19.49 19.85
N ILE A 129 10.04 -18.84 19.66
CA ILE A 129 9.64 -18.20 18.41
C ILE A 129 9.26 -16.76 18.70
N TYR A 130 9.90 -15.83 18.00
CA TYR A 130 9.60 -14.39 18.10
C TYR A 130 9.14 -13.87 16.75
N TYR A 131 8.07 -13.12 16.77
CA TYR A 131 7.65 -12.32 15.62
C TYR A 131 8.63 -11.17 15.37
N LEU A 132 8.96 -10.93 14.12
CA LEU A 132 9.70 -9.77 13.65
C LEU A 132 8.86 -8.99 12.66
N PRO A 133 8.60 -7.70 12.91
CA PRO A 133 7.84 -6.86 11.97
C PRO A 133 8.46 -6.91 10.57
N PHE A 134 7.67 -7.28 9.59
CA PHE A 134 8.19 -7.61 8.26
C PHE A 134 8.79 -6.40 7.52
N PHE A 135 8.27 -5.19 7.77
CA PHE A 135 8.84 -3.96 7.22
C PHE A 135 10.28 -3.70 7.67
N ASN A 136 10.70 -4.28 8.80
CA ASN A 136 12.05 -4.20 9.34
C ASN A 136 13.02 -5.20 8.73
N ILE A 137 12.56 -6.07 7.83
CA ILE A 137 13.34 -7.16 7.25
C ILE A 137 13.86 -6.77 5.85
N ARG A 138 15.14 -7.07 5.62
CA ARG A 138 15.73 -7.12 4.29
C ARG A 138 16.47 -8.45 4.14
N VAL A 139 16.70 -8.87 2.91
CA VAL A 139 17.32 -10.17 2.61
C VAL A 139 18.47 -10.01 1.62
N SER A 140 19.39 -10.96 1.64
CA SER A 140 20.39 -11.10 0.60
C SER A 140 19.78 -11.66 -0.69
N GLU A 141 20.45 -11.49 -1.82
CA GLU A 141 19.99 -11.97 -3.13
C GLU A 141 19.84 -13.51 -3.16
N ASP A 142 20.70 -14.21 -2.46
CA ASP A 142 20.68 -15.68 -2.32
C ASP A 142 19.72 -16.19 -1.23
N LEU A 143 19.06 -15.29 -0.49
CA LEU A 143 18.16 -15.58 0.62
C LEU A 143 18.84 -16.38 1.78
N GLN A 144 20.17 -16.37 1.88
CA GLN A 144 20.90 -17.06 2.95
C GLN A 144 21.11 -16.16 4.18
N THR A 145 21.04 -14.85 4.02
CA THR A 145 21.21 -13.88 5.09
C THR A 145 19.98 -12.97 5.17
N VAL A 146 19.51 -12.79 6.40
CA VAL A 146 18.39 -11.89 6.70
C VAL A 146 18.91 -10.75 7.56
N TYR A 147 18.60 -9.54 7.15
CA TYR A 147 19.00 -8.30 7.80
C TYR A 147 17.83 -7.71 8.53
N TYR A 148 18.00 -7.40 9.80
CA TYR A 148 17.00 -6.74 10.64
C TYR A 148 17.51 -5.37 11.05
N ALA A 149 16.73 -4.33 10.78
CA ALA A 149 16.94 -2.99 11.32
C ALA A 149 15.63 -2.47 11.90
N GLN A 150 15.72 -1.79 13.03
CA GLN A 150 14.57 -1.17 13.66
C GLN A 150 14.03 -0.01 12.80
N ASP A 151 14.91 0.64 12.05
CA ASP A 151 14.59 1.73 11.15
C ASP A 151 15.54 1.65 9.93
N TRP A 152 14.96 1.45 8.73
CA TRP A 152 15.67 1.48 7.46
C TRP A 152 15.75 2.89 6.88
N GLY A 153 15.11 3.86 7.55
CA GLY A 153 14.77 5.18 7.05
C GLY A 153 15.94 6.06 6.69
N LYS A 154 15.58 7.11 6.27
CA LYS A 154 16.04 8.42 5.72
C LYS A 154 17.52 8.80 5.83
N THR A 155 18.34 8.14 6.62
CA THR A 155 19.76 8.48 6.75
C THR A 155 20.61 7.43 6.06
N PHE A 156 20.61 7.48 4.74
CA PHE A 156 21.52 6.71 3.89
C PHE A 156 22.94 6.83 4.44
N GLY A 157 23.48 5.71 4.90
CA GLY A 157 24.85 5.66 5.42
C GLY A 157 24.98 5.33 6.91
N ARG A 158 23.93 5.46 7.71
CA ARG A 158 23.96 5.25 9.18
C ARG A 158 22.98 4.20 9.70
N VAL A 159 22.29 3.45 8.82
CA VAL A 159 21.42 2.37 9.27
C VAL A 159 22.21 1.34 10.03
N LYS A 160 21.84 1.11 11.29
CA LYS A 160 22.35 0.01 12.11
C LYS A 160 21.45 -1.18 11.90
N TYR A 161 21.98 -2.24 11.37
CA TYR A 161 21.27 -3.50 11.18
C TYR A 161 22.02 -4.66 11.80
N MET A 162 21.31 -5.72 12.09
CA MET A 162 21.86 -7.01 12.53
C MET A 162 21.69 -8.02 11.41
N GLU A 163 22.67 -8.90 11.28
CA GLU A 163 22.67 -9.98 10.30
C GLU A 163 22.37 -11.29 10.98
N TYR A 164 21.47 -12.05 10.40
CA TYR A 164 21.08 -13.38 10.87
C TYR A 164 21.16 -14.38 9.71
N PRO A 165 21.56 -15.62 9.97
CA PRO A 165 21.42 -16.67 8.98
C PRO A 165 19.94 -16.96 8.73
N ALA A 166 19.59 -17.30 7.49
CA ALA A 166 18.29 -17.82 7.19
C ALA A 166 18.07 -19.16 7.90
N PHE A 167 16.84 -19.38 8.37
CA PHE A 167 16.49 -20.62 9.07
C PHE A 167 16.67 -21.84 8.16
N ASN A 168 17.50 -22.78 8.62
CA ASN A 168 17.68 -24.08 7.98
C ASN A 168 17.26 -25.19 8.96
N PRO A 169 16.24 -25.99 8.66
CA PRO A 169 15.81 -27.07 9.55
C PRO A 169 16.88 -28.16 9.76
N SER A 170 17.80 -28.32 8.80
CA SER A 170 18.88 -29.30 8.87
C SER A 170 20.12 -28.83 9.64
N ASP A 171 20.28 -27.53 9.85
CA ASP A 171 21.41 -26.99 10.61
C ASP A 171 20.99 -26.73 12.05
N LEU A 172 21.30 -27.69 12.90
CA LEU A 172 20.96 -27.66 14.32
C LEU A 172 21.96 -26.84 15.17
N THR A 173 23.03 -26.30 14.56
CA THR A 173 24.06 -25.54 15.25
C THR A 173 23.73 -24.06 15.39
N GLN A 174 22.84 -23.54 14.59
CA GLN A 174 22.42 -22.15 14.61
C GLN A 174 21.55 -21.87 15.82
N TYR A 175 22.07 -21.14 16.80
CA TYR A 175 21.30 -20.74 17.99
C TYR A 175 20.13 -19.81 17.64
N SER A 176 20.34 -18.82 16.77
CA SER A 176 19.33 -17.84 16.32
C SER A 176 19.38 -17.75 14.81
N SER A 177 18.23 -17.87 14.19
CA SER A 177 18.06 -17.77 12.73
C SER A 177 16.70 -17.19 12.39
N ILE A 178 16.57 -16.55 11.23
CA ILE A 178 15.30 -15.97 10.82
C ILE A 178 14.65 -16.87 9.78
N PHE A 179 13.44 -17.33 10.09
CA PHE A 179 12.55 -17.92 9.11
C PHE A 179 11.89 -16.80 8.30
N TYR A 180 12.16 -16.80 7.01
CA TYR A 180 11.63 -15.83 6.07
C TYR A 180 10.69 -16.51 5.07
N TYR A 181 9.47 -15.97 4.94
CA TYR A 181 8.47 -16.45 4.00
C TYR A 181 8.02 -15.36 3.05
N LYS A 182 7.90 -15.69 1.77
CA LYS A 182 7.30 -14.85 0.75
C LYS A 182 6.28 -15.63 -0.07
N ASN A 183 5.17 -15.01 -0.43
CA ASN A 183 4.10 -15.62 -1.24
C ASN A 183 4.40 -15.57 -2.75
N SER A 184 5.40 -14.82 -3.19
CA SER A 184 5.74 -14.65 -4.60
C SER A 184 6.50 -15.86 -5.15
N HIS A 185 6.17 -16.23 -6.40
CA HIS A 185 6.91 -17.20 -7.17
C HIS A 185 7.75 -16.46 -8.21
N GLY A 186 9.00 -16.86 -8.37
CA GLY A 186 9.90 -16.28 -9.37
C GLY A 186 11.19 -15.73 -8.78
N LEU A 187 11.85 -14.85 -9.53
CA LEU A 187 13.18 -14.33 -9.20
C LEU A 187 13.18 -13.21 -8.14
N SER A 188 12.02 -12.60 -7.86
CA SER A 188 11.90 -11.58 -6.81
C SER A 188 12.29 -12.14 -5.46
N VAL A 189 13.13 -11.44 -4.69
CA VAL A 189 13.50 -11.84 -3.32
C VAL A 189 12.46 -11.40 -2.29
N TYR A 190 11.65 -10.38 -2.62
CA TYR A 190 10.57 -9.90 -1.77
C TYR A 190 9.20 -10.42 -2.21
N PRO A 191 8.24 -10.50 -1.28
CA PRO A 191 6.86 -10.81 -1.62
C PRO A 191 6.19 -9.67 -2.37
N GLN A 192 5.05 -9.97 -2.97
CA GLN A 192 4.15 -8.98 -3.53
C GLN A 192 2.81 -9.09 -2.80
N PRO A 193 2.26 -7.96 -2.29
CA PRO A 193 0.94 -7.98 -1.68
C PRO A 193 -0.12 -8.40 -2.69
N VAL A 194 -1.21 -8.99 -2.22
CA VAL A 194 -2.29 -9.48 -3.11
C VAL A 194 -2.89 -8.36 -3.96
N TYR A 195 -2.86 -7.14 -3.47
CA TYR A 195 -3.37 -5.94 -4.13
C TYR A 195 -2.31 -5.17 -4.94
N SER A 196 -1.16 -5.76 -5.21
CA SER A 196 -0.07 -5.10 -5.96
C SER A 196 -0.50 -4.54 -7.32
N SER A 197 -1.50 -5.16 -7.98
CA SER A 197 -2.07 -4.67 -9.23
C SER A 197 -3.00 -3.45 -9.05
N ALA A 198 -3.45 -3.17 -7.84
CA ALA A 198 -4.37 -2.09 -7.51
C ALA A 198 -3.71 -0.90 -6.77
N LEU A 199 -2.36 -0.83 -6.74
CA LEU A 199 -1.64 0.29 -6.10
C LEU A 199 -2.03 1.65 -6.71
N ILE A 200 -2.26 1.71 -8.02
CA ILE A 200 -2.74 2.91 -8.70
C ILE A 200 -4.14 3.31 -8.18
N SER A 201 -5.01 2.32 -7.94
CA SER A 201 -6.35 2.57 -7.40
C SER A 201 -6.28 3.07 -5.96
N CYS A 202 -5.34 2.56 -5.14
CA CYS A 202 -5.09 3.09 -3.80
C CYS A 202 -4.67 4.56 -3.84
N GLU A 203 -3.69 4.91 -4.68
CA GLU A 203 -3.26 6.31 -4.85
C GLU A 203 -4.40 7.19 -5.38
N THR A 204 -5.20 6.68 -6.29
CA THR A 204 -6.36 7.42 -6.82
C THR A 204 -7.38 7.71 -5.70
N GLU A 205 -7.70 6.74 -4.83
CA GLU A 205 -8.60 6.94 -3.69
C GLU A 205 -8.03 7.99 -2.71
N LYS A 206 -6.73 7.91 -2.42
CA LYS A 206 -6.02 8.90 -1.59
C LYS A 206 -6.12 10.31 -2.20
N LEU A 207 -5.88 10.44 -3.51
CA LEU A 207 -5.99 11.71 -4.22
C LEU A 207 -7.41 12.29 -4.23
N ILE A 208 -8.42 11.44 -4.40
CA ILE A 208 -9.84 11.86 -4.34
C ILE A 208 -10.14 12.43 -2.95
N ASN A 209 -9.70 11.78 -1.88
CA ASN A 209 -9.89 12.26 -0.52
C ASN A 209 -9.20 13.60 -0.29
N HIS A 210 -7.96 13.76 -0.75
CA HIS A 210 -7.22 15.03 -0.69
C HIS A 210 -7.90 16.13 -1.50
N PHE A 211 -8.39 15.80 -2.70
CA PHE A 211 -9.12 16.76 -3.53
C PHE A 211 -10.39 17.25 -2.83
N HIS A 212 -11.18 16.35 -2.25
CA HIS A 212 -12.38 16.73 -1.52
C HIS A 212 -12.07 17.62 -0.32
N LEU A 213 -11.05 17.26 0.47
CA LEU A 213 -10.61 18.06 1.60
C LEU A 213 -10.20 19.47 1.16
N ASN A 214 -9.40 19.58 0.11
CA ASN A 214 -8.96 20.86 -0.42
C ASN A 214 -10.12 21.67 -1.05
N SER A 215 -11.05 21.01 -1.70
CA SER A 215 -12.25 21.67 -2.24
C SER A 215 -13.11 22.26 -1.12
N ILE A 216 -13.26 21.56 0.00
CA ILE A 216 -13.95 22.07 1.20
C ILE A 216 -13.19 23.26 1.77
N ASN A 217 -11.88 23.16 1.96
CA ASN A 217 -11.03 24.23 2.51
C ASN A 217 -11.06 25.50 1.64
N ASN A 218 -11.25 25.36 0.33
CA ASN A 218 -11.32 26.46 -0.63
C ASN A 218 -12.77 26.85 -0.99
N ASN A 219 -13.77 26.48 -0.17
CA ASN A 219 -15.20 26.80 -0.35
C ASN A 219 -15.78 26.37 -1.71
N PHE A 220 -15.33 25.24 -2.25
CA PHE A 220 -15.80 24.70 -3.55
C PHE A 220 -15.64 25.68 -4.73
N ASN A 221 -14.68 26.60 -4.68
CA ASN A 221 -14.40 27.49 -5.78
C ASN A 221 -13.90 26.69 -7.00
N GLY A 222 -14.52 26.92 -8.15
CA GLY A 222 -14.14 26.28 -9.41
C GLY A 222 -12.79 26.78 -9.94
N SER A 223 -12.25 26.09 -10.94
CA SER A 223 -11.05 26.52 -11.66
C SER A 223 -11.32 27.77 -12.50
N TYR A 224 -10.32 28.62 -12.62
CA TYR A 224 -10.42 29.87 -13.38
C TYR A 224 -9.31 29.92 -14.43
N ILE A 225 -9.63 30.47 -15.60
CA ILE A 225 -8.64 30.89 -16.59
C ILE A 225 -8.34 32.36 -16.34
N ILE A 226 -7.09 32.69 -16.12
CA ILE A 226 -6.64 34.05 -15.89
C ILE A 226 -5.81 34.48 -17.10
N ASN A 227 -6.27 35.49 -17.81
CA ASN A 227 -5.58 36.07 -18.94
C ASN A 227 -4.84 37.33 -18.48
N PHE A 228 -3.54 37.34 -18.59
CA PHE A 228 -2.69 38.52 -18.34
C PHE A 228 -2.63 39.34 -19.61
N ASN A 229 -3.24 40.54 -19.61
CA ASN A 229 -3.30 41.43 -20.77
C ASN A 229 -2.17 42.47 -20.74
N SER A 230 -1.27 42.47 -19.78
CA SER A 230 -0.22 43.48 -19.55
C SER A 230 1.10 43.23 -20.28
N GLY A 231 1.02 42.75 -21.53
CA GLY A 231 2.22 42.58 -22.38
C GLY A 231 2.71 41.13 -22.49
N LYS A 232 3.67 40.88 -23.40
CA LYS A 232 4.28 39.56 -23.59
C LYS A 232 5.48 39.41 -22.66
N PRO A 233 5.49 38.52 -21.65
CA PRO A 233 6.65 38.28 -20.83
C PRO A 233 7.79 37.68 -21.68
N ASN A 234 9.03 37.94 -21.29
CA ASN A 234 10.20 37.28 -21.88
C ASN A 234 10.28 35.82 -21.47
N GLN A 235 11.18 35.03 -22.07
CA GLN A 235 11.24 33.57 -21.84
C GLN A 235 11.51 33.25 -20.37
N THR A 236 12.42 33.95 -19.71
CA THR A 236 12.75 33.73 -18.29
C THR A 236 11.57 34.06 -17.38
N GLN A 237 10.86 35.16 -17.67
CA GLN A 237 9.66 35.53 -16.92
C GLN A 237 8.51 34.53 -17.12
N LYS A 238 8.42 33.90 -18.31
CA LYS A 238 7.45 32.83 -18.54
C LYS A 238 7.74 31.59 -17.66
N GLU A 239 9.01 31.17 -17.64
CA GLU A 239 9.48 30.06 -16.84
C GLU A 239 9.24 30.34 -15.34
N GLU A 240 9.55 31.54 -14.86
CA GLU A 240 9.28 31.95 -13.49
C GLU A 240 7.75 31.96 -13.15
N ILE A 241 6.92 32.40 -14.09
CA ILE A 241 5.45 32.41 -13.93
C ILE A 241 4.93 30.97 -13.94
N GLU A 242 5.43 30.13 -14.85
CA GLU A 242 5.09 28.71 -14.93
C GLU A 242 5.45 27.98 -13.65
N ASP A 243 6.68 28.10 -13.19
CA ASP A 243 7.17 27.48 -11.95
C ASP A 243 6.36 27.96 -10.74
N HIS A 244 6.09 29.26 -10.63
CA HIS A 244 5.30 29.84 -9.55
C HIS A 244 3.83 29.39 -9.59
N PHE A 245 3.29 29.18 -10.79
CA PHE A 245 1.95 28.69 -10.99
C PHE A 245 1.86 27.20 -10.64
N TYR A 246 2.84 26.39 -11.07
CA TYR A 246 2.93 25.00 -10.70
C TYR A 246 3.03 24.81 -9.19
N ASP A 247 3.94 25.49 -8.53
CA ASP A 247 4.18 25.38 -7.10
C ASP A 247 2.97 25.79 -6.24
N LYS A 248 2.21 26.78 -6.69
CA LYS A 248 1.13 27.37 -5.89
C LYS A 248 -0.27 26.89 -6.23
N TYR A 249 -0.49 26.45 -7.47
CA TYR A 249 -1.85 26.23 -7.98
C TYR A 249 -2.08 24.85 -8.61
N THR A 250 -1.07 24.01 -8.69
CA THR A 250 -1.22 22.64 -9.19
C THR A 250 -1.10 21.62 -8.06
N GLY A 251 -1.66 20.43 -8.29
CA GLY A 251 -1.70 19.35 -7.32
C GLY A 251 -2.96 19.36 -6.44
N PRO A 252 -3.29 18.22 -5.81
CA PRO A 252 -4.51 18.07 -5.01
C PRO A 252 -4.53 19.01 -3.79
N GLU A 253 -3.37 19.36 -3.25
CA GLU A 253 -3.24 20.26 -2.09
C GLU A 253 -3.52 21.74 -2.43
N ASN A 254 -3.43 22.09 -3.71
CA ASN A 254 -3.61 23.46 -4.20
C ASN A 254 -4.94 23.64 -4.97
N ALA A 255 -5.82 22.64 -4.97
CA ALA A 255 -7.09 22.69 -5.67
C ALA A 255 -7.93 23.91 -5.24
N SER A 256 -8.41 24.66 -6.24
CA SER A 256 -9.31 25.81 -6.05
C SER A 256 -8.71 27.04 -5.34
N ARG A 257 -7.39 27.24 -5.33
CA ARG A 257 -6.80 28.46 -4.78
C ARG A 257 -7.02 29.65 -5.71
N PRO A 258 -7.44 30.81 -5.20
CA PRO A 258 -7.60 32.01 -6.01
C PRO A 258 -6.25 32.61 -6.39
N VAL A 259 -6.15 33.14 -7.61
CA VAL A 259 -4.97 33.90 -8.07
C VAL A 259 -5.28 35.39 -7.97
N LEU A 260 -4.39 36.15 -7.35
CA LEU A 260 -4.49 37.60 -7.26
C LEU A 260 -3.60 38.24 -8.33
N CYS A 261 -4.21 39.10 -9.16
CA CYS A 261 -3.53 39.85 -10.21
C CYS A 261 -3.67 41.34 -9.94
N PHE A 262 -2.60 42.08 -10.12
CA PHE A 262 -2.56 43.54 -9.98
C PHE A 262 -2.29 44.16 -11.36
N ASN A 263 -3.20 45.02 -11.81
CA ASN A 263 -3.12 45.68 -13.11
C ASN A 263 -2.98 47.18 -12.94
N ASP A 264 -2.15 47.83 -13.79
CA ASP A 264 -1.88 49.26 -13.71
C ASP A 264 -2.95 50.12 -14.39
N SER A 265 -3.76 49.55 -15.28
CA SER A 265 -4.81 50.28 -16.00
C SER A 265 -5.98 49.36 -16.37
N LYS A 266 -7.11 49.97 -16.66
CA LYS A 266 -8.35 49.27 -17.06
C LYS A 266 -8.23 48.61 -18.45
N ASP A 267 -7.36 49.14 -19.32
CA ASP A 267 -7.14 48.61 -20.66
C ASP A 267 -6.24 47.35 -20.63
N ASN A 268 -5.55 47.12 -19.52
CA ASN A 268 -4.74 45.93 -19.24
C ASN A 268 -5.43 45.00 -18.24
N GLU A 269 -6.74 45.06 -18.14
CA GLU A 269 -7.52 44.28 -17.19
C GLU A 269 -7.31 42.80 -17.43
N THR A 270 -6.93 42.08 -16.36
CA THR A 270 -6.86 40.61 -16.36
C THR A 270 -8.27 40.04 -16.46
N THR A 271 -8.56 39.30 -17.51
CA THR A 271 -9.87 38.65 -17.64
C THR A 271 -9.85 37.28 -17.00
N ILE A 272 -10.88 37.00 -16.20
CA ILE A 272 -11.07 35.75 -15.52
C ILE A 272 -12.24 35.02 -16.19
N ALA A 273 -11.97 33.89 -16.80
CA ALA A 273 -13.00 32.98 -17.27
C ALA A 273 -13.16 31.83 -16.28
N LYS A 274 -14.36 31.69 -15.71
CA LYS A 274 -14.67 30.55 -14.87
C LYS A 274 -14.87 29.34 -15.77
N ILE A 275 -14.17 28.26 -15.45
CA ILE A 275 -14.44 26.97 -16.06
C ILE A 275 -15.59 26.36 -15.26
N ASP A 276 -16.78 26.34 -15.86
CA ASP A 276 -17.94 25.71 -15.23
C ASP A 276 -17.66 24.22 -15.07
N SER A 277 -17.66 23.81 -13.81
CA SER A 277 -17.43 22.42 -13.41
C SER A 277 -18.77 21.68 -13.31
N GLU A 278 -19.52 21.63 -14.41
CA GLU A 278 -20.90 21.11 -14.37
C GLU A 278 -21.05 19.66 -13.89
N ASP A 279 -19.97 18.90 -13.66
CA ASP A 279 -20.13 17.48 -13.37
C ASP A 279 -19.01 16.84 -12.53
N TYR A 280 -18.26 17.62 -11.76
CA TYR A 280 -17.18 17.03 -10.95
C TYR A 280 -17.71 16.05 -9.91
N GLY A 281 -18.86 16.32 -9.30
CA GLY A 281 -19.43 15.47 -8.27
C GLY A 281 -19.74 14.05 -8.76
N GLU A 282 -20.39 13.90 -9.91
CA GLU A 282 -20.70 12.58 -10.48
C GLU A 282 -19.44 11.86 -10.99
N ARG A 283 -18.53 12.59 -11.62
CA ARG A 283 -17.25 12.00 -12.08
C ARG A 283 -16.43 11.46 -10.93
N TYR A 284 -16.31 12.21 -9.83
CA TYR A 284 -15.59 11.75 -8.65
C TYR A 284 -16.30 10.58 -7.95
N LYS A 285 -17.64 10.59 -7.89
CA LYS A 285 -18.40 9.45 -7.38
C LYS A 285 -18.13 8.21 -8.20
N THR A 286 -18.25 8.27 -9.52
CA THR A 286 -17.99 7.15 -10.43
C THR A 286 -16.55 6.65 -10.30
N LEU A 287 -15.56 7.56 -10.20
CA LEU A 287 -14.16 7.20 -10.03
C LEU A 287 -13.91 6.52 -8.67
N SER A 288 -14.49 7.04 -7.59
CA SER A 288 -14.41 6.44 -6.25
C SER A 288 -15.04 5.04 -6.21
N GLU A 289 -16.20 4.86 -6.83
CA GLU A 289 -16.83 3.54 -6.93
C GLU A 289 -15.96 2.55 -7.72
N ARG A 290 -15.39 3.00 -8.82
CA ARG A 290 -14.48 2.18 -9.63
C ARG A 290 -13.21 1.79 -8.86
N THR A 291 -12.57 2.71 -8.16
CA THR A 291 -11.36 2.41 -7.38
C THR A 291 -11.65 1.39 -6.28
N LYS A 292 -12.80 1.49 -5.61
CA LYS A 292 -13.26 0.48 -4.64
C LYS A 292 -13.46 -0.89 -5.28
N GLN A 293 -14.13 -0.95 -6.42
CA GLN A 293 -14.32 -2.21 -7.16
C GLN A 293 -13.01 -2.86 -7.58
N GLU A 294 -12.03 -2.08 -8.02
CA GLU A 294 -10.68 -2.57 -8.36
C GLU A 294 -9.98 -3.17 -7.13
N LEU A 295 -10.09 -2.53 -5.96
CA LEU A 295 -9.55 -3.05 -4.70
C LEU A 295 -10.21 -4.37 -4.30
N PHE A 296 -11.55 -4.45 -4.32
CA PHE A 296 -12.27 -5.70 -4.05
C PHE A 296 -11.87 -6.81 -5.03
N THR A 297 -11.68 -6.47 -6.31
CA THR A 297 -11.23 -7.42 -7.34
C THR A 297 -9.82 -7.92 -7.05
N ALA A 298 -8.89 -7.04 -6.65
CA ALA A 298 -7.53 -7.41 -6.32
C ALA A 298 -7.45 -8.37 -5.12
N PHE A 299 -8.27 -8.13 -4.09
CA PHE A 299 -8.40 -9.02 -2.95
C PHE A 299 -9.27 -10.27 -3.22
N ARG A 300 -9.91 -10.37 -4.39
CA ARG A 300 -10.93 -11.38 -4.70
C ARG A 300 -12.04 -11.42 -3.63
N ALA A 301 -12.29 -10.27 -3.04
CA ALA A 301 -13.22 -10.09 -1.94
C ALA A 301 -14.63 -9.78 -2.45
N VAL A 302 -15.62 -10.24 -1.70
CA VAL A 302 -17.03 -9.90 -1.96
C VAL A 302 -17.46 -8.82 -0.96
N PRO A 303 -18.00 -7.68 -1.40
CA PRO A 303 -18.27 -6.52 -0.53
C PRO A 303 -19.07 -6.84 0.73
N ASN A 304 -20.06 -7.74 0.65
CA ASN A 304 -20.91 -8.12 1.79
C ASN A 304 -20.11 -8.79 2.93
N LEU A 305 -19.00 -9.47 2.65
CA LEU A 305 -18.12 -10.07 3.66
C LEU A 305 -17.33 -9.03 4.47
N PHE A 306 -17.25 -7.81 3.98
CA PHE A 306 -16.53 -6.68 4.59
C PHE A 306 -17.49 -5.59 5.07
N GLY A 307 -18.78 -5.91 5.24
CA GLY A 307 -19.79 -5.00 5.76
C GLY A 307 -20.22 -3.89 4.80
N ILE A 308 -19.90 -4.00 3.51
CA ILE A 308 -20.27 -3.00 2.50
C ILE A 308 -21.52 -3.46 1.77
N MET A 309 -22.58 -2.65 1.89
CA MET A 309 -23.83 -2.83 1.13
C MET A 309 -23.61 -2.33 -0.30
N THR A 310 -24.03 -3.14 -1.28
CA THR A 310 -24.16 -2.70 -2.68
C THR A 310 -25.64 -2.62 -3.04
N GLU A 311 -25.99 -1.78 -4.01
CA GLU A 311 -27.39 -1.58 -4.44
C GLU A 311 -28.05 -2.89 -4.93
N THR A 312 -27.26 -3.89 -5.31
CA THR A 312 -27.70 -5.14 -5.90
C THR A 312 -27.62 -6.36 -4.97
N THR A 313 -26.92 -6.26 -3.86
CA THR A 313 -26.75 -7.36 -2.90
C THR A 313 -27.46 -7.04 -1.60
N GLY A 314 -28.57 -7.74 -1.34
CA GLY A 314 -29.18 -7.82 -0.01
C GLY A 314 -28.29 -8.62 0.93
N PHE A 315 -28.43 -8.42 2.25
CA PHE A 315 -27.85 -9.32 3.25
C PHE A 315 -28.78 -10.52 3.45
N SER A 316 -28.83 -11.43 2.48
CA SER A 316 -29.43 -12.72 2.75
C SER A 316 -28.36 -13.64 3.36
N GLU A 317 -28.73 -14.39 4.39
CA GLU A 317 -27.87 -15.39 5.03
C GLU A 317 -27.25 -16.36 4.00
N GLN A 318 -28.04 -16.75 2.99
CA GLN A 318 -27.59 -17.64 1.95
C GLN A 318 -26.50 -17.01 1.06
N GLU A 319 -26.67 -15.75 0.62
CA GLU A 319 -25.67 -15.05 -0.19
C GLU A 319 -24.38 -14.83 0.58
N PHE A 320 -24.48 -14.47 1.85
CA PHE A 320 -23.32 -14.33 2.71
C PHE A 320 -22.57 -15.66 2.88
N SER A 321 -23.29 -16.76 3.17
CA SER A 321 -22.71 -18.09 3.32
C SER A 321 -21.99 -18.57 2.05
N GLU A 322 -22.59 -18.38 0.87
CA GLU A 322 -21.98 -18.77 -0.40
C GLU A 322 -20.75 -17.89 -0.75
N SER A 323 -20.83 -16.59 -0.51
CA SER A 323 -19.71 -15.65 -0.67
C SER A 323 -18.56 -16.04 0.25
N PHE A 324 -18.84 -16.36 1.50
CA PHE A 324 -17.83 -16.81 2.46
C PHE A 324 -17.18 -18.14 2.03
N LYS A 325 -17.95 -19.12 1.60
CA LYS A 325 -17.42 -20.40 1.10
C LYS A 325 -16.48 -20.19 -0.07
N LEU A 326 -16.84 -19.31 -1.01
CA LEU A 326 -16.03 -19.00 -2.17
C LEU A 326 -14.72 -18.30 -1.76
N PHE A 327 -14.80 -17.23 -0.97
CA PHE A 327 -13.65 -16.47 -0.49
C PHE A 327 -12.71 -17.34 0.35
N ASN A 328 -13.25 -18.10 1.28
CA ASN A 328 -12.49 -19.03 2.11
C ASN A 328 -11.75 -20.07 1.25
N ARG A 329 -12.42 -20.67 0.25
CA ARG A 329 -11.81 -21.68 -0.62
C ARG A 329 -10.73 -21.12 -1.54
N THR A 330 -10.94 -19.91 -2.07
CA THR A 330 -10.08 -19.36 -3.13
C THR A 330 -8.96 -18.47 -2.60
N MET A 331 -9.14 -17.86 -1.41
CA MET A 331 -8.18 -16.92 -0.84
C MET A 331 -7.61 -17.39 0.49
N VAL A 332 -8.46 -17.62 1.49
CA VAL A 332 -8.03 -17.85 2.88
C VAL A 332 -7.31 -19.19 3.05
N ARG A 333 -7.96 -20.31 2.67
CA ARG A 333 -7.39 -21.64 2.83
C ARG A 333 -6.05 -21.86 2.14
N PRO A 334 -5.79 -21.37 0.92
CA PRO A 334 -4.46 -21.47 0.32
C PRO A 334 -3.38 -20.79 1.15
N ILE A 335 -3.69 -19.63 1.75
CA ILE A 335 -2.77 -18.89 2.61
C ILE A 335 -2.54 -19.67 3.91
N GLN A 336 -3.60 -20.09 4.61
CA GLN A 336 -3.50 -20.91 5.84
C GLN A 336 -2.69 -22.19 5.60
N LYS A 337 -2.88 -22.85 4.45
CA LYS A 337 -2.11 -24.04 4.08
C LYS A 337 -0.61 -23.71 3.87
N SER A 338 -0.30 -22.54 3.34
CA SER A 338 1.09 -22.10 3.18
C SER A 338 1.72 -21.80 4.54
N ILE A 339 1.02 -21.13 5.44
CA ILE A 339 1.46 -20.88 6.82
C ILE A 339 1.69 -22.22 7.55
N SER A 340 0.73 -23.16 7.47
CA SER A 340 0.87 -24.47 8.11
C SER A 340 2.12 -25.21 7.63
N ARG A 341 2.41 -25.17 6.33
CA ARG A 341 3.64 -25.75 5.77
C ARG A 341 4.91 -25.06 6.30
N CYS A 342 4.86 -23.76 6.63
CA CYS A 342 5.97 -23.07 7.26
C CYS A 342 6.19 -23.59 8.68
N PHE A 343 5.13 -23.75 9.46
CA PHE A 343 5.21 -24.33 10.79
C PHE A 343 5.63 -25.80 10.78
N ASP A 344 5.21 -26.60 9.79
CA ASP A 344 5.70 -27.95 9.55
C ASP A 344 7.23 -28.01 9.39
N LYS A 345 7.82 -26.98 8.75
CA LYS A 345 9.28 -26.87 8.59
C LYS A 345 9.99 -26.44 9.87
N ILE A 346 9.35 -25.61 10.69
CA ILE A 346 9.90 -25.06 11.93
C ILE A 346 9.80 -26.06 13.07
N LEU A 347 8.60 -26.62 13.29
CA LEU A 347 8.26 -27.44 14.46
C LEU A 347 8.05 -28.93 14.15
N GLY A 348 7.95 -29.29 12.87
CA GLY A 348 7.50 -30.62 12.45
C GLY A 348 5.98 -30.70 12.27
N LYS A 349 5.50 -31.83 11.77
CA LYS A 349 4.10 -31.98 11.36
C LYS A 349 3.08 -32.03 12.52
N ASP A 350 3.56 -32.28 13.72
CA ASP A 350 2.72 -32.44 14.92
C ASP A 350 2.66 -31.15 15.76
N TRP A 351 2.85 -29.99 15.14
CA TRP A 351 2.83 -28.70 15.85
C TRP A 351 1.41 -28.27 16.26
N GLY A 352 0.42 -28.64 15.45
CA GLY A 352 -0.96 -28.20 15.64
C GLY A 352 -1.66 -27.87 14.31
N ARG A 353 -2.68 -27.06 14.39
CA ARG A 353 -3.42 -26.57 13.21
C ARG A 353 -4.04 -25.21 13.45
N ILE A 354 -4.26 -24.47 12.37
CA ILE A 354 -5.07 -23.26 12.36
C ILE A 354 -6.55 -23.68 12.33
N LYS A 355 -7.35 -23.22 13.30
CA LYS A 355 -8.80 -23.42 13.27
C LYS A 355 -9.40 -22.54 12.17
N PRO A 356 -10.20 -23.09 11.25
CA PRO A 356 -10.83 -22.28 10.22
C PRO A 356 -11.82 -21.30 10.85
N PHE A 357 -11.93 -20.12 10.29
CA PHE A 357 -12.95 -19.15 10.68
C PHE A 357 -14.34 -19.76 10.47
N THR A 358 -15.16 -19.72 11.50
CA THR A 358 -16.50 -20.32 11.51
C THR A 358 -17.55 -19.21 11.63
N ILE A 359 -18.51 -19.20 10.72
CA ILE A 359 -19.65 -18.29 10.81
C ILE A 359 -20.85 -19.10 11.27
N ASN A 360 -21.34 -18.80 12.46
CA ASN A 360 -22.58 -19.35 13.00
C ASN A 360 -23.71 -18.36 12.78
N PHE A 361 -24.66 -18.69 11.91
CA PHE A 361 -25.89 -17.93 11.77
C PHE A 361 -26.92 -18.48 12.78
N GLY A 362 -27.11 -17.76 13.88
CA GLY A 362 -28.23 -17.97 14.76
C GLY A 362 -28.00 -18.82 16.00
N GLU A 363 -27.10 -18.37 16.86
CA GLU A 363 -27.24 -18.48 18.32
C GLU A 363 -26.39 -17.35 18.89
N GLU A 364 -27.03 -16.23 19.21
CA GLU A 364 -26.48 -15.27 20.18
C GLU A 364 -26.48 -15.99 21.53
N GLU A 365 -25.30 -16.32 22.07
CA GLU A 365 -25.14 -16.64 23.48
C GLU A 365 -25.22 -15.37 24.35
#